data_2d2664488ae5020c3178bd19bd0bc6d9
#
_entry.id   2d2664488ae5020c3178bd19bd0bc6d9
#
_cell.length_a   1.000
_cell.length_b   1.000
_cell.length_c   1.000
_cell.angle_alpha   90.00
_cell.angle_beta   90.00
_cell.angle_gamma   90.00
#
_symmetry.space_group_name_H-M   'P 1'
#
loop_
_entity.id
_entity.type
_entity.pdbx_description
1 polymer ?
#
loop_
_entity_poly.entity_id
_entity_poly.type
_entity_poly.pdbx_seq_one_letter_code
_entity_poly.pdbx_strand_id
1 'polypeptide(L)'
;MRLLDIIILAFSALRDRKLRTILTILGMVVGPAVYVAVIASTQGISESIIDSLKNLGAEKIFVWRSARSSLDITDKMVEDISRIQGVKYAIPFYAMSAGQAKAKGMTIELNPAETYSVLALDFRDINKIFPGVKLKDGVMPLGGDSVALIGSKVSEPDSKDLPKIYVGDAITIIRHSPAGEAKSHSLIVQGIFDYYGQSFFYNPDLLIFVSREAGKKLIGGRSYTGIFVVAEDSSLIDYIENRLKEKYGGDVIIISTKAVLQTVQVITGTLTIFLASMASMSLIVAFLAIMATMFTAVTERIREIGLLKALGFKTRDVLLTFLTEAALIGLIGGVIGAIAGAVGAYILAQPSPTGEGASEGISSIRGQMGFSALNIAYTPKITPELMLTAIGIAFIVGVLAGIIPAWRAAKYTPVEALRRE
;
A
#
# COMPACT_ATOMS: atom_id res chain seq x y z
N MET A 1 27.68 -5.69 -42.90
CA MET A 1 26.46 -4.81 -42.86
C MET A 1 26.61 -3.72 -41.83
N ARG A 2 25.99 -2.54 -42.07
CA ARG A 2 25.89 -1.51 -41.02
C ARG A 2 24.83 -1.94 -40.01
N LEU A 3 24.99 -1.58 -38.75
CA LEU A 3 24.04 -1.93 -37.67
C LEU A 3 22.59 -1.46 -38.00
N LEU A 4 22.48 -0.34 -38.70
CA LEU A 4 21.21 0.25 -39.11
C LEU A 4 20.44 -0.65 -40.11
N ASP A 5 21.18 -1.31 -41.06
CA ASP A 5 20.59 -2.24 -42.03
C ASP A 5 20.03 -3.48 -41.34
N ILE A 6 20.70 -3.96 -40.28
CA ILE A 6 20.25 -5.11 -39.48
C ILE A 6 18.94 -4.78 -38.74
N ILE A 7 18.84 -3.59 -38.16
CA ILE A 7 17.61 -3.15 -37.45
C ILE A 7 16.44 -3.02 -38.42
N ILE A 8 16.67 -2.42 -39.62
CA ILE A 8 15.64 -2.26 -40.63
C ILE A 8 15.14 -3.63 -41.13
N LEU A 9 16.05 -4.57 -41.39
CA LEU A 9 15.70 -5.93 -41.80
C LEU A 9 14.90 -6.67 -40.71
N ALA A 10 15.34 -6.56 -39.43
CA ALA A 10 14.63 -7.16 -38.32
C ALA A 10 13.22 -6.58 -38.15
N PHE A 11 13.07 -5.26 -38.31
CA PHE A 11 11.76 -4.60 -38.23
C PHE A 11 10.84 -4.98 -39.37
N SER A 12 11.34 -5.05 -40.64
CA SER A 12 10.53 -5.52 -41.76
C SER A 12 10.05 -6.96 -41.58
N ALA A 13 10.92 -7.82 -41.05
CA ALA A 13 10.61 -9.22 -40.73
C ALA A 13 9.45 -9.36 -39.73
N LEU A 14 9.41 -8.50 -38.70
CA LEU A 14 8.32 -8.44 -37.70
C LEU A 14 7.00 -7.97 -38.36
N ARG A 15 7.08 -7.08 -39.35
CA ARG A 15 5.92 -6.53 -40.04
C ARG A 15 5.28 -7.52 -41.00
N ASP A 16 6.05 -8.43 -41.61
CA ASP A 16 5.55 -9.38 -42.63
C ASP A 16 4.65 -10.46 -41.99
N ARG A 17 4.80 -10.77 -40.69
CA ARG A 17 4.04 -11.82 -39.97
C ARG A 17 3.33 -11.28 -38.74
N LYS A 18 2.43 -10.31 -38.99
CA LYS A 18 1.75 -9.50 -37.94
C LYS A 18 1.11 -10.33 -36.82
N LEU A 19 0.36 -11.38 -37.18
CA LEU A 19 -0.38 -12.17 -36.16
C LEU A 19 0.56 -12.86 -35.16
N ARG A 20 1.65 -13.46 -35.67
CA ARG A 20 2.66 -14.12 -34.84
C ARG A 20 3.38 -13.12 -33.95
N THR A 21 3.81 -12.01 -34.53
CA THR A 21 4.50 -10.94 -33.82
C THR A 21 3.63 -10.38 -32.70
N ILE A 22 2.35 -10.11 -32.98
CA ILE A 22 1.40 -9.63 -31.96
C ILE A 22 1.25 -10.65 -30.83
N LEU A 23 1.04 -11.94 -31.14
CA LEU A 23 0.88 -12.99 -30.14
C LEU A 23 2.14 -13.14 -29.26
N THR A 24 3.32 -13.06 -29.88
CA THR A 24 4.60 -13.16 -29.14
C THR A 24 4.81 -11.94 -28.25
N ILE A 25 4.51 -10.73 -28.74
CA ILE A 25 4.58 -9.49 -27.97
C ILE A 25 3.59 -9.54 -26.81
N LEU A 26 2.33 -9.99 -27.03
CA LEU A 26 1.34 -10.14 -25.97
C LEU A 26 1.81 -11.08 -24.87
N GLY A 27 2.43 -12.21 -25.24
CA GLY A 27 3.04 -13.10 -24.26
C GLY A 27 4.15 -12.43 -23.43
N MET A 28 4.94 -11.53 -24.07
CA MET A 28 6.02 -10.81 -23.41
C MET A 28 5.53 -9.65 -22.54
N VAL A 29 4.38 -9.05 -22.85
CA VAL A 29 3.79 -7.90 -22.12
C VAL A 29 3.44 -8.26 -20.68
N VAL A 30 2.95 -9.48 -20.44
CA VAL A 30 2.40 -9.89 -19.14
C VAL A 30 3.44 -9.82 -18.00
N GLY A 31 4.66 -10.31 -18.24
CA GLY A 31 5.72 -10.32 -17.22
C GLY A 31 6.08 -8.93 -16.71
N PRO A 32 6.51 -8.00 -17.58
CA PRO A 32 6.81 -6.63 -17.19
C PRO A 32 5.61 -5.88 -16.63
N ALA A 33 4.38 -6.14 -17.13
CA ALA A 33 3.16 -5.51 -16.62
C ALA A 33 2.89 -5.90 -15.16
N VAL A 34 2.92 -7.20 -14.86
CA VAL A 34 2.76 -7.69 -13.48
C VAL A 34 3.87 -7.16 -12.58
N TYR A 35 5.12 -7.18 -13.05
CA TYR A 35 6.26 -6.68 -12.30
C TYR A 35 6.07 -5.21 -11.90
N VAL A 36 5.76 -4.33 -12.86
CA VAL A 36 5.57 -2.89 -12.60
C VAL A 36 4.35 -2.65 -11.71
N ALA A 37 3.21 -3.29 -12.00
CA ALA A 37 1.99 -3.10 -11.23
C ALA A 37 2.18 -3.45 -9.75
N VAL A 38 2.84 -4.55 -9.50
CA VAL A 38 3.07 -5.06 -8.15
C VAL A 38 4.06 -4.20 -7.37
N ILE A 39 5.24 -3.93 -7.96
CA ILE A 39 6.28 -3.15 -7.27
C ILE A 39 5.79 -1.73 -7.01
N ALA A 40 5.13 -1.08 -7.99
CA ALA A 40 4.57 0.25 -7.81
C ALA A 40 3.52 0.30 -6.68
N SER A 41 2.62 -0.69 -6.62
CA SER A 41 1.59 -0.77 -5.58
C SER A 41 2.20 -1.04 -4.21
N THR A 42 3.14 -1.98 -4.10
CA THR A 42 3.78 -2.35 -2.84
C THR A 42 4.60 -1.19 -2.27
N GLN A 43 5.36 -0.49 -3.12
CA GLN A 43 6.10 0.71 -2.72
C GLN A 43 5.16 1.85 -2.31
N GLY A 44 4.06 2.07 -3.05
CA GLY A 44 3.08 3.08 -2.71
C GLY A 44 2.41 2.84 -1.36
N ILE A 45 2.02 1.59 -1.06
CA ILE A 45 1.46 1.21 0.24
C ILE A 45 2.49 1.42 1.35
N SER A 46 3.71 0.94 1.16
CA SER A 46 4.79 1.09 2.15
C SER A 46 5.05 2.57 2.48
N GLU A 47 5.16 3.42 1.46
CA GLU A 47 5.39 4.85 1.64
C GLU A 47 4.21 5.55 2.33
N SER A 48 2.98 5.22 1.95
CA SER A 48 1.78 5.76 2.60
C SER A 48 1.72 5.39 4.09
N ILE A 49 2.07 4.16 4.46
CA ILE A 49 2.14 3.74 5.86
C ILE A 49 3.28 4.46 6.58
N ILE A 50 4.46 4.54 5.97
CA ILE A 50 5.63 5.23 6.56
C ILE A 50 5.30 6.70 6.81
N ASP A 51 4.66 7.38 5.86
CA ASP A 51 4.30 8.80 6.02
C ASP A 51 3.22 8.99 7.08
N SER A 52 2.23 8.08 7.16
CA SER A 52 1.23 8.07 8.22
C SER A 52 1.86 7.88 9.62
N LEU A 53 2.93 7.09 9.70
CA LEU A 53 3.67 6.87 10.94
C LEU A 53 4.61 8.02 11.29
N LYS A 54 5.21 8.69 10.29
CA LYS A 54 6.04 9.89 10.51
C LYS A 54 5.22 11.03 11.09
N ASN A 55 3.97 11.21 10.63
CA ASN A 55 3.07 12.23 11.16
C ASN A 55 2.74 12.01 12.65
N LEU A 56 2.69 10.75 13.09
CA LEU A 56 2.54 10.41 14.50
C LEU A 56 3.79 10.68 15.34
N GLY A 57 4.97 10.71 14.72
CA GLY A 57 6.27 10.72 15.38
C GLY A 57 6.79 9.32 15.74
N ALA A 58 8.07 9.10 15.47
CA ALA A 58 8.73 7.81 15.70
C ALA A 58 8.87 7.44 17.20
N GLU A 59 8.58 8.37 18.11
CA GLU A 59 8.88 8.29 19.54
C GLU A 59 7.72 7.72 20.36
N LYS A 60 6.67 7.13 19.72
CA LYS A 60 5.44 6.76 20.42
C LYS A 60 5.30 5.27 20.60
N ILE A 61 4.83 4.91 21.78
CA ILE A 61 4.48 3.57 22.19
C ILE A 61 3.02 3.60 22.66
N PHE A 62 2.24 2.65 22.22
CA PHE A 62 0.86 2.45 22.60
C PHE A 62 0.78 1.23 23.53
N VAL A 63 0.13 1.40 24.65
CA VAL A 63 -0.08 0.36 25.62
C VAL A 63 -1.55 0.16 25.83
N TRP A 64 -2.08 -1.02 25.50
CA TRP A 64 -3.48 -1.40 25.72
C TRP A 64 -3.58 -2.59 26.66
N ARG A 65 -4.73 -2.73 27.29
CA ARG A 65 -5.04 -3.95 28.02
C ARG A 65 -5.18 -5.13 27.07
N SER A 66 -4.54 -6.24 27.37
CA SER A 66 -4.75 -7.49 26.67
C SER A 66 -6.18 -8.00 26.92
N ALA A 67 -6.85 -8.50 25.88
CA ALA A 67 -8.21 -9.07 26.00
C ALA A 67 -8.28 -10.26 26.98
N ARG A 68 -7.16 -10.90 27.24
CA ARG A 68 -7.06 -12.07 28.14
C ARG A 68 -6.66 -11.68 29.57
N SER A 69 -6.37 -10.43 29.83
CA SER A 69 -5.91 -9.95 31.13
C SER A 69 -7.04 -9.35 31.94
N SER A 70 -7.01 -9.60 33.23
CA SER A 70 -7.83 -8.92 34.24
C SER A 70 -7.18 -7.68 34.81
N LEU A 71 -5.98 -7.31 34.35
CA LEU A 71 -5.24 -6.14 34.82
C LEU A 71 -5.96 -4.85 34.39
N ASP A 72 -6.28 -4.01 35.36
CA ASP A 72 -6.83 -2.69 35.11
C ASP A 72 -5.72 -1.67 34.90
N ILE A 73 -5.81 -0.88 33.83
CA ILE A 73 -4.91 0.25 33.59
C ILE A 73 -5.36 1.40 34.50
N THR A 74 -4.59 1.66 35.56
CA THR A 74 -4.91 2.62 36.60
C THR A 74 -3.92 3.80 36.61
N ASP A 75 -4.25 4.86 37.37
CA ASP A 75 -3.34 6.00 37.57
C ASP A 75 -1.98 5.57 38.12
N LYS A 76 -1.94 4.55 38.98
CA LYS A 76 -0.69 3.97 39.48
C LYS A 76 0.19 3.42 38.38
N MET A 77 -0.43 2.73 37.41
CA MET A 77 0.29 2.20 36.23
C MET A 77 0.82 3.32 35.34
N VAL A 78 0.04 4.41 35.17
CA VAL A 78 0.49 5.60 34.43
C VAL A 78 1.69 6.25 35.08
N GLU A 79 1.67 6.39 36.44
CA GLU A 79 2.76 6.94 37.23
C GLU A 79 4.00 6.05 37.14
N ASP A 80 3.84 4.74 37.29
CA ASP A 80 4.92 3.75 37.16
C ASP A 80 5.59 3.79 35.78
N ILE A 81 4.81 3.97 34.70
CA ILE A 81 5.33 4.09 33.35
C ILE A 81 6.04 5.43 33.16
N SER A 82 5.52 6.51 33.72
CA SER A 82 6.13 7.84 33.64
C SER A 82 7.50 7.94 34.29
N ARG A 83 7.78 7.03 35.26
CA ARG A 83 9.08 6.94 35.96
C ARG A 83 10.13 6.11 35.24
N ILE A 84 9.78 5.45 34.13
CA ILE A 84 10.75 4.71 33.33
C ILE A 84 11.68 5.70 32.65
N GLN A 85 12.98 5.47 32.78
CA GLN A 85 14.00 6.31 32.14
C GLN A 85 13.78 6.42 30.62
N GLY A 86 13.78 7.64 30.09
CA GLY A 86 13.55 7.91 28.68
C GLY A 86 12.08 8.10 28.30
N VAL A 87 11.14 7.98 29.25
CA VAL A 87 9.73 8.34 29.02
C VAL A 87 9.55 9.82 29.30
N LYS A 88 9.13 10.56 28.27
CA LYS A 88 8.81 11.99 28.36
C LYS A 88 7.40 12.24 28.88
N TYR A 89 6.43 11.48 28.35
CA TYR A 89 5.02 11.56 28.76
C TYR A 89 4.38 10.17 28.78
N ALA A 90 3.52 9.93 29.76
CA ALA A 90 2.60 8.79 29.82
C ALA A 90 1.18 9.36 29.96
N ILE A 91 0.37 9.26 28.91
CA ILE A 91 -0.92 9.92 28.79
C ILE A 91 -2.01 8.85 28.74
N PRO A 92 -2.81 8.70 29.80
CA PRO A 92 -3.91 7.75 29.82
C PRO A 92 -5.07 8.27 28.98
N PHE A 93 -5.79 7.34 28.33
CA PHE A 93 -6.94 7.66 27.51
C PHE A 93 -8.05 6.63 27.66
N TYR A 94 -9.27 7.08 27.37
CA TYR A 94 -10.39 6.22 27.09
C TYR A 94 -10.70 6.30 25.59
N ALA A 95 -10.94 5.16 24.96
CA ALA A 95 -11.38 5.11 23.57
C ALA A 95 -12.68 4.34 23.46
N MET A 96 -13.59 4.85 22.67
CA MET A 96 -14.85 4.22 22.35
C MET A 96 -14.99 4.13 20.84
N SER A 97 -15.01 2.91 20.34
CA SER A 97 -15.08 2.58 18.92
C SER A 97 -16.40 1.90 18.52
N ALA A 98 -17.29 1.72 19.50
CA ALA A 98 -18.60 1.11 19.27
C ALA A 98 -19.67 1.90 20.05
N GLY A 99 -20.75 2.27 19.37
CA GLY A 99 -21.82 3.08 19.92
C GLY A 99 -22.44 3.97 18.85
N GLN A 100 -23.13 5.01 19.27
CA GLN A 100 -23.79 5.92 18.37
C GLN A 100 -23.48 7.37 18.76
N ALA A 101 -23.31 8.23 17.76
CA ALA A 101 -23.29 9.68 17.92
C ALA A 101 -24.56 10.26 17.30
N LYS A 102 -25.28 11.11 18.03
CA LYS A 102 -26.47 11.80 17.52
C LYS A 102 -26.17 13.28 17.35
N ALA A 103 -26.30 13.78 16.14
CA ALA A 103 -26.10 15.18 15.81
C ALA A 103 -27.17 15.66 14.83
N LYS A 104 -27.75 16.85 15.06
CA LYS A 104 -28.79 17.43 14.19
C LYS A 104 -29.96 16.50 13.86
N GLY A 105 -30.37 15.66 14.82
CA GLY A 105 -31.46 14.70 14.62
C GLY A 105 -31.09 13.39 13.92
N MET A 106 -29.86 13.27 13.38
CA MET A 106 -29.36 12.05 12.75
C MET A 106 -28.55 11.24 13.75
N THR A 107 -28.65 9.91 13.63
CA THR A 107 -27.84 8.95 14.40
C THR A 107 -26.76 8.37 13.52
N ILE A 108 -25.52 8.44 13.97
CA ILE A 108 -24.31 7.99 13.27
C ILE A 108 -23.72 6.85 14.10
N GLU A 109 -23.51 5.70 13.51
CA GLU A 109 -22.84 4.61 14.18
C GLU A 109 -21.32 4.90 14.28
N LEU A 110 -20.76 4.65 15.46
CA LEU A 110 -19.33 4.77 15.70
C LEU A 110 -18.65 3.49 15.29
N ASN A 111 -17.85 3.55 14.23
CA ASN A 111 -17.04 2.45 13.73
C ASN A 111 -15.67 3.02 13.30
N PRO A 112 -14.56 2.65 13.97
CA PRO A 112 -13.25 3.20 13.67
C PRO A 112 -12.74 2.89 12.27
N ALA A 113 -13.30 1.87 11.62
CA ALA A 113 -12.91 1.50 10.26
C ALA A 113 -13.65 2.28 9.17
N GLU A 114 -14.86 2.78 9.48
CA GLU A 114 -15.75 3.35 8.47
C GLU A 114 -16.28 4.77 8.81
N THR A 115 -16.40 5.07 10.12
CA THR A 115 -16.99 6.33 10.56
C THR A 115 -16.15 7.00 11.63
N TYR A 116 -16.73 7.32 12.78
CA TYR A 116 -16.10 8.12 13.82
C TYR A 116 -15.76 7.29 15.05
N SER A 117 -14.81 7.78 15.83
CA SER A 117 -14.45 7.22 17.14
C SER A 117 -14.38 8.34 18.18
N VAL A 118 -14.55 7.97 19.44
CA VAL A 118 -14.42 8.91 20.56
C VAL A 118 -13.09 8.63 21.28
N LEU A 119 -12.29 9.67 21.45
CA LEU A 119 -11.05 9.62 22.21
C LEU A 119 -11.12 10.61 23.37
N ALA A 120 -11.08 10.09 24.60
CA ALA A 120 -11.15 10.89 25.80
C ALA A 120 -9.76 10.99 26.46
N LEU A 121 -9.27 12.21 26.56
CA LEU A 121 -7.99 12.54 27.18
C LEU A 121 -8.00 14.01 27.65
N ASP A 122 -6.93 14.46 28.29
CA ASP A 122 -6.77 15.88 28.59
C ASP A 122 -6.49 16.65 27.29
N PHE A 123 -7.28 17.69 27.01
CA PHE A 123 -7.14 18.47 25.76
C PHE A 123 -5.72 19.07 25.60
N ARG A 124 -5.02 19.36 26.70
CA ARG A 124 -3.61 19.84 26.68
C ARG A 124 -2.63 18.81 26.15
N ASP A 125 -3.01 17.53 26.14
CA ASP A 125 -2.15 16.44 25.69
C ASP A 125 -2.34 16.08 24.22
N ILE A 126 -3.36 16.65 23.56
CA ILE A 126 -3.66 16.36 22.14
C ILE A 126 -2.44 16.64 21.25
N ASN A 127 -1.78 17.80 21.42
CA ASN A 127 -0.59 18.14 20.64
C ASN A 127 0.64 17.28 20.94
N LYS A 128 0.70 16.66 22.14
CA LYS A 128 1.78 15.70 22.49
C LYS A 128 1.60 14.38 21.74
N ILE A 129 0.36 14.00 21.49
CA ILE A 129 0.01 12.76 20.78
C ILE A 129 -0.04 13.00 19.26
N PHE A 130 -0.65 14.11 18.81
CA PHE A 130 -0.79 14.49 17.41
C PHE A 130 -0.03 15.81 17.13
N PRO A 131 1.31 15.74 16.90
CA PRO A 131 2.10 16.94 16.68
C PRO A 131 1.63 17.70 15.45
N GLY A 132 1.47 19.00 15.60
CA GLY A 132 1.08 19.86 14.48
C GLY A 132 -0.41 19.91 14.17
N VAL A 133 -1.26 19.24 14.95
CA VAL A 133 -2.73 19.42 14.85
C VAL A 133 -3.08 20.88 15.17
N LYS A 134 -3.88 21.52 14.31
CA LYS A 134 -4.29 22.92 14.44
C LYS A 134 -5.81 23.04 14.47
N LEU A 135 -6.32 24.01 15.20
CA LEU A 135 -7.73 24.36 15.13
C LEU A 135 -8.00 25.13 13.82
N LYS A 136 -9.04 24.72 13.10
CA LYS A 136 -9.62 25.42 11.95
C LYS A 136 -10.60 26.49 12.43
N ASP A 137 -11.39 26.15 13.44
CA ASP A 137 -12.44 27.03 13.99
C ASP A 137 -12.63 26.75 15.48
N GLY A 138 -13.13 27.75 16.23
CA GLY A 138 -13.40 27.64 17.64
C GLY A 138 -12.18 27.87 18.53
N VAL A 139 -12.24 27.32 19.75
CA VAL A 139 -11.21 27.49 20.77
C VAL A 139 -10.85 26.15 21.44
N MET A 140 -9.62 26.03 21.91
CA MET A 140 -9.18 24.89 22.70
C MET A 140 -9.76 25.00 24.12
N PRO A 141 -10.61 24.05 24.56
CA PRO A 141 -11.15 24.07 25.91
C PRO A 141 -10.06 23.81 26.95
N LEU A 142 -10.15 24.49 28.09
CA LEU A 142 -9.26 24.24 29.22
C LEU A 142 -9.65 22.98 30.01
N GLY A 143 -10.86 22.49 29.80
CA GLY A 143 -11.47 21.33 30.45
C GLY A 143 -12.98 21.38 30.36
N GLY A 144 -13.65 20.50 31.08
CA GLY A 144 -15.11 20.40 31.13
C GLY A 144 -15.60 19.07 30.56
N ASP A 145 -16.68 18.57 31.15
CA ASP A 145 -17.25 17.26 30.80
C ASP A 145 -18.33 17.32 29.71
N SER A 146 -18.73 18.52 29.34
CA SER A 146 -19.81 18.77 28.37
C SER A 146 -19.29 19.42 27.08
N VAL A 147 -17.99 19.37 26.81
CA VAL A 147 -17.38 19.98 25.64
C VAL A 147 -16.65 18.91 24.79
N ALA A 148 -16.66 19.15 23.48
CA ALA A 148 -15.97 18.30 22.51
C ALA A 148 -15.15 19.13 21.52
N LEU A 149 -14.04 18.54 21.05
CA LEU A 149 -13.36 18.98 19.84
C LEU A 149 -13.57 17.90 18.77
N ILE A 150 -13.74 18.29 17.55
CA ILE A 150 -13.99 17.34 16.45
C ILE A 150 -12.97 17.48 15.34
N GLY A 151 -12.67 16.37 14.69
CA GLY A 151 -11.83 16.34 13.51
C GLY A 151 -12.51 16.91 12.27
N SER A 152 -11.71 17.23 11.25
CA SER A 152 -12.17 17.86 10.00
C SER A 152 -13.25 17.03 9.30
N LYS A 153 -13.11 15.72 9.23
CA LYS A 153 -14.09 14.82 8.58
C LYS A 153 -15.32 14.54 9.43
N VAL A 154 -15.25 14.77 10.74
CA VAL A 154 -16.44 14.75 11.60
C VAL A 154 -17.28 16.00 11.36
N SER A 155 -16.63 17.16 11.17
CA SER A 155 -17.30 18.43 10.84
C SER A 155 -17.86 18.43 9.41
N GLU A 156 -17.03 18.06 8.44
CA GLU A 156 -17.36 18.02 7.01
C GLU A 156 -17.15 16.60 6.46
N PRO A 157 -18.14 15.71 6.63
CA PRO A 157 -18.01 14.32 6.17
C PRO A 157 -17.99 14.22 4.64
N ASP A 158 -17.22 13.23 4.13
CA ASP A 158 -17.17 12.93 2.70
C ASP A 158 -18.52 12.42 2.17
N SER A 159 -19.33 11.79 3.02
CA SER A 159 -20.67 11.31 2.66
C SER A 159 -21.71 12.43 2.74
N LYS A 160 -22.54 12.54 1.71
CA LYS A 160 -23.66 13.49 1.67
C LYS A 160 -24.79 13.16 2.65
N ASP A 161 -24.85 11.93 3.14
CA ASP A 161 -25.87 11.44 4.05
C ASP A 161 -25.60 11.81 5.51
N LEU A 162 -24.40 12.31 5.82
CA LEU A 162 -24.03 12.71 7.16
C LEU A 162 -24.16 14.23 7.34
N PRO A 163 -24.60 14.67 8.53
CA PRO A 163 -24.80 16.09 8.78
C PRO A 163 -23.48 16.83 8.95
N LYS A 164 -23.36 18.03 8.41
CA LYS A 164 -22.27 18.95 8.74
C LYS A 164 -22.45 19.50 10.16
N ILE A 165 -21.37 19.45 10.93
CA ILE A 165 -21.32 19.83 12.33
C ILE A 165 -20.42 21.07 12.48
N TYR A 166 -20.92 22.09 13.16
CA TYR A 166 -20.21 23.35 13.35
C TYR A 166 -19.92 23.61 14.83
N VAL A 167 -19.07 24.58 15.10
CA VAL A 167 -18.84 25.08 16.48
C VAL A 167 -20.16 25.58 17.07
N GLY A 168 -20.47 25.15 18.30
CA GLY A 168 -21.73 25.42 18.99
C GLY A 168 -22.79 24.34 18.81
N ASP A 169 -22.68 23.45 17.86
CA ASP A 169 -23.63 22.33 17.71
C ASP A 169 -23.47 21.31 18.86
N ALA A 170 -24.57 20.65 19.19
CA ALA A 170 -24.61 19.61 20.20
C ALA A 170 -24.43 18.23 19.56
N ILE A 171 -23.54 17.41 20.13
CA ILE A 171 -23.35 15.99 19.77
C ILE A 171 -23.68 15.18 21.03
N THR A 172 -24.57 14.20 20.89
CA THR A 172 -24.88 13.25 21.98
C THR A 172 -24.25 11.92 21.64
N ILE A 173 -23.32 11.47 22.46
CA ILE A 173 -22.69 10.15 22.33
C ILE A 173 -23.51 9.16 23.13
N ILE A 174 -23.87 8.03 22.51
CA ILE A 174 -24.66 6.97 23.12
C ILE A 174 -23.86 5.70 23.07
N ARG A 175 -23.66 5.09 24.24
CA ARG A 175 -23.02 3.80 24.39
C ARG A 175 -24.03 2.79 24.93
N HIS A 176 -24.19 1.68 24.24
CA HIS A 176 -24.95 0.54 24.73
C HIS A 176 -24.05 -0.36 25.57
N SER A 177 -24.41 -0.57 26.83
CA SER A 177 -23.74 -1.57 27.68
C SER A 177 -24.17 -2.99 27.25
N PRO A 178 -23.31 -4.00 27.40
CA PRO A 178 -23.71 -5.41 27.22
C PRO A 178 -24.91 -5.82 28.09
N ALA A 179 -25.16 -5.11 29.19
CA ALA A 179 -26.32 -5.30 30.08
C ALA A 179 -27.60 -4.62 29.59
N GLY A 180 -27.61 -4.01 28.39
CA GLY A 180 -28.79 -3.36 27.81
C GLY A 180 -29.02 -1.91 28.25
N GLU A 181 -28.24 -1.38 29.20
CA GLU A 181 -28.34 0.02 29.60
C GLU A 181 -27.66 0.94 28.58
N ALA A 182 -28.36 1.94 28.10
CA ALA A 182 -27.80 2.97 27.25
C ALA A 182 -27.30 4.14 28.11
N LYS A 183 -26.01 4.43 28.05
CA LYS A 183 -25.42 5.65 28.62
C LYS A 183 -25.29 6.69 27.53
N SER A 184 -25.85 7.86 27.75
CA SER A 184 -25.74 8.98 26.82
C SER A 184 -25.08 10.19 27.49
N HIS A 185 -24.30 10.92 26.71
CA HIS A 185 -23.66 12.15 27.17
C HIS A 185 -23.71 13.20 26.05
N SER A 186 -24.31 14.34 26.33
CA SER A 186 -24.42 15.45 25.37
C SER A 186 -23.25 16.40 25.55
N LEU A 187 -22.63 16.78 24.45
CA LEU A 187 -21.42 17.58 24.37
C LEU A 187 -21.66 18.74 23.40
N ILE A 188 -21.10 19.89 23.66
CA ILE A 188 -21.12 21.05 22.77
C ILE A 188 -19.77 21.10 22.04
N VAL A 189 -19.78 21.18 20.73
CA VAL A 189 -18.59 21.35 19.91
C VAL A 189 -18.00 22.74 20.15
N GLN A 190 -16.81 22.78 20.75
CA GLN A 190 -16.12 24.02 21.09
C GLN A 190 -15.04 24.39 20.09
N GLY A 191 -14.54 23.40 19.31
CA GLY A 191 -13.60 23.65 18.26
C GLY A 191 -13.54 22.51 17.25
N ILE A 192 -13.04 22.83 16.07
CA ILE A 192 -12.90 21.94 14.92
C ILE A 192 -11.45 21.97 14.51
N PHE A 193 -10.83 20.79 14.41
CA PHE A 193 -9.45 20.66 13.89
C PHE A 193 -9.43 20.83 12.38
N ASP A 194 -8.33 21.40 11.90
CA ASP A 194 -8.00 21.41 10.48
C ASP A 194 -7.62 19.98 10.02
N TYR A 195 -7.62 19.79 8.71
CA TYR A 195 -7.27 18.50 8.13
C TYR A 195 -5.84 18.10 8.51
N TYR A 196 -5.71 16.96 9.19
CA TYR A 196 -4.45 16.43 9.69
C TYR A 196 -3.83 15.43 8.70
N GLY A 197 -4.68 14.62 8.06
CA GLY A 197 -4.27 13.55 7.18
C GLY A 197 -4.30 12.17 7.86
N GLN A 198 -3.75 11.18 7.18
CA GLN A 198 -3.78 9.80 7.68
C GLN A 198 -2.87 9.63 8.89
N SER A 199 -3.38 8.90 9.87
CA SER A 199 -2.67 8.47 11.05
C SER A 199 -2.97 7.00 11.33
N PHE A 200 -1.96 6.23 11.74
CA PHE A 200 -2.04 4.76 11.80
C PHE A 200 -2.96 4.24 12.92
N PHE A 201 -2.86 4.80 14.14
CA PHE A 201 -3.61 4.27 15.30
C PHE A 201 -4.96 4.93 15.48
N TYR A 202 -4.97 6.25 15.48
CA TYR A 202 -6.17 7.07 15.61
C TYR A 202 -6.04 8.23 14.63
N ASN A 203 -6.98 8.32 13.70
CA ASN A 203 -7.00 9.43 12.74
C ASN A 203 -7.70 10.64 13.35
N PRO A 204 -6.99 11.75 13.65
CA PRO A 204 -7.59 12.94 14.26
C PRO A 204 -8.77 13.48 13.47
N ASP A 205 -8.77 13.33 12.15
CA ASP A 205 -9.84 13.83 11.28
C ASP A 205 -11.19 13.12 11.52
N LEU A 206 -11.16 11.90 12.03
CA LEU A 206 -12.33 11.07 12.32
C LEU A 206 -12.63 10.96 13.82
N LEU A 207 -11.92 11.73 14.67
CA LEU A 207 -12.09 11.65 16.11
C LEU A 207 -13.01 12.74 16.65
N ILE A 208 -13.81 12.32 17.64
CA ILE A 208 -14.49 13.20 18.58
C ILE A 208 -13.66 13.17 19.86
N PHE A 209 -12.94 14.25 20.15
CA PHE A 209 -12.17 14.39 21.36
C PHE A 209 -13.04 14.92 22.47
N VAL A 210 -13.00 14.25 23.60
CA VAL A 210 -13.74 14.64 24.81
C VAL A 210 -12.80 14.66 26.00
N SER A 211 -13.21 15.33 27.08
CA SER A 211 -12.41 15.34 28.31
C SER A 211 -12.31 13.94 28.93
N ARG A 212 -11.29 13.73 29.73
CA ARG A 212 -11.11 12.47 30.44
C ARG A 212 -12.27 12.16 31.38
N GLU A 213 -12.87 13.19 31.99
CA GLU A 213 -14.07 13.09 32.86
C GLU A 213 -15.29 12.64 32.07
N ALA A 214 -15.54 13.20 30.87
CA ALA A 214 -16.60 12.77 29.99
C ALA A 214 -16.41 11.31 29.52
N GLY A 215 -15.18 10.94 29.16
CA GLY A 215 -14.83 9.57 28.81
C GLY A 215 -15.08 8.57 29.94
N LYS A 216 -14.72 8.92 31.17
CA LYS A 216 -15.00 8.09 32.35
C LYS A 216 -16.50 7.88 32.58
N LYS A 217 -17.32 8.92 32.40
CA LYS A 217 -18.78 8.85 32.52
C LYS A 217 -19.39 7.96 31.45
N LEU A 218 -18.96 8.13 30.19
CA LEU A 218 -19.44 7.35 29.03
C LEU A 218 -19.06 5.87 29.13
N ILE A 219 -17.80 5.59 29.45
CA ILE A 219 -17.27 4.23 29.47
C ILE A 219 -17.64 3.53 30.78
N GLY A 220 -17.80 4.27 31.88
CA GLY A 220 -18.30 3.75 33.15
C GLY A 220 -17.33 2.78 33.85
N GLY A 221 -16.04 2.80 33.45
CA GLY A 221 -15.01 1.90 33.98
C GLY A 221 -14.07 2.60 34.96
N ARG A 222 -13.43 1.81 35.84
CA ARG A 222 -12.32 2.26 36.69
C ARG A 222 -10.98 2.20 35.96
N SER A 223 -10.94 1.52 34.80
CA SER A 223 -9.73 1.24 34.01
C SER A 223 -9.71 2.11 32.76
N TYR A 224 -8.57 2.69 32.44
CA TYR A 224 -8.33 3.32 31.14
C TYR A 224 -8.34 2.28 30.02
N THR A 225 -8.62 2.72 28.78
CA THR A 225 -8.52 1.86 27.60
C THR A 225 -7.05 1.60 27.26
N GLY A 226 -6.21 2.61 27.44
CA GLY A 226 -4.79 2.51 27.15
C GLY A 226 -3.99 3.71 27.65
N ILE A 227 -2.69 3.67 27.35
CA ILE A 227 -1.74 4.73 27.66
C ILE A 227 -0.94 5.03 26.39
N PHE A 228 -0.90 6.31 26.00
CA PHE A 228 0.09 6.80 25.04
C PHE A 228 1.39 7.10 25.79
N VAL A 229 2.46 6.43 25.42
CA VAL A 229 3.79 6.69 25.96
C VAL A 229 4.62 7.39 24.90
N VAL A 230 5.15 8.55 25.21
CA VAL A 230 6.04 9.32 24.35
C VAL A 230 7.45 9.22 24.92
N ALA A 231 8.38 8.69 24.15
CA ALA A 231 9.79 8.64 24.53
C ALA A 231 10.46 10.01 24.36
N GLU A 232 11.56 10.25 25.04
CA GLU A 232 12.39 11.44 24.83
C GLU A 232 13.10 11.40 23.48
N ASP A 233 13.51 10.19 23.06
CA ASP A 233 14.19 9.93 21.81
C ASP A 233 13.77 8.57 21.24
N SER A 234 13.73 8.46 19.91
CA SER A 234 13.36 7.22 19.21
C SER A 234 14.32 6.04 19.46
N SER A 235 15.56 6.31 19.84
CA SER A 235 16.54 5.28 20.20
C SER A 235 16.22 4.56 21.50
N LEU A 236 15.44 5.19 22.40
CA LEU A 236 15.05 4.63 23.69
C LEU A 236 13.81 3.74 23.64
N ILE A 237 13.15 3.66 22.48
CA ILE A 237 11.91 2.88 22.32
C ILE A 237 12.11 1.41 22.71
N ASP A 238 13.18 0.78 22.19
CA ASP A 238 13.44 -0.63 22.46
C ASP A 238 13.68 -0.89 23.96
N TYR A 239 14.37 0.04 24.63
CA TYR A 239 14.58 -0.02 26.06
C TYR A 239 13.26 0.10 26.83
N ILE A 240 12.44 1.09 26.50
CA ILE A 240 11.14 1.32 27.16
C ILE A 240 10.21 0.12 26.90
N GLU A 241 10.14 -0.39 25.65
CA GLU A 241 9.34 -1.58 25.32
C GLU A 241 9.75 -2.81 26.14
N ASN A 242 11.06 -3.06 26.26
CA ASN A 242 11.56 -4.19 27.03
C ASN A 242 11.22 -4.03 28.52
N ARG A 243 11.36 -2.82 29.08
CA ARG A 243 10.95 -2.56 30.47
C ARG A 243 9.45 -2.73 30.71
N LEU A 244 8.63 -2.31 29.76
CA LEU A 244 7.18 -2.52 29.81
C LEU A 244 6.83 -4.01 29.73
N LYS A 245 7.49 -4.76 28.84
CA LYS A 245 7.32 -6.21 28.69
C LYS A 245 7.78 -6.98 29.94
N GLU A 246 8.90 -6.61 30.53
CA GLU A 246 9.38 -7.20 31.79
C GLU A 246 8.40 -6.99 32.95
N LYS A 247 7.80 -5.78 33.03
CA LYS A 247 6.96 -5.41 34.16
C LYS A 247 5.53 -5.89 34.05
N TYR A 248 4.95 -5.83 32.83
CA TYR A 248 3.54 -6.09 32.59
C TYR A 248 3.26 -7.30 31.70
N GLY A 249 4.29 -7.84 31.04
CA GLY A 249 4.27 -9.10 30.31
C GLY A 249 3.09 -9.24 29.34
N GLY A 250 2.37 -10.37 29.46
CA GLY A 250 1.21 -10.69 28.62
C GLY A 250 -0.09 -9.96 29.02
N ASP A 251 -0.08 -9.16 30.07
CA ASP A 251 -1.27 -8.43 30.54
C ASP A 251 -1.59 -7.21 29.67
N VAL A 252 -0.58 -6.67 29.00
CA VAL A 252 -0.73 -5.53 28.09
C VAL A 252 -0.20 -5.84 26.71
N ILE A 253 -0.80 -5.22 25.72
CA ILE A 253 -0.33 -5.19 24.34
C ILE A 253 0.47 -3.91 24.18
N ILE A 254 1.73 -4.04 23.78
CA ILE A 254 2.65 -2.92 23.58
C ILE A 254 2.99 -2.85 22.10
N ILE A 255 2.68 -1.73 21.46
CA ILE A 255 2.98 -1.51 20.06
C ILE A 255 3.67 -0.17 19.92
N SER A 256 4.93 -0.17 19.45
CA SER A 256 5.64 1.05 19.10
C SER A 256 5.50 1.37 17.62
N THR A 257 5.59 2.65 17.29
CA THR A 257 5.66 3.11 15.90
C THR A 257 6.81 2.41 15.14
N LYS A 258 7.94 2.19 15.83
CA LYS A 258 9.11 1.48 15.29
C LYS A 258 8.79 0.01 14.95
N ALA A 259 8.12 -0.71 15.85
CA ALA A 259 7.74 -2.12 15.61
C ALA A 259 6.77 -2.25 14.44
N VAL A 260 5.84 -1.30 14.30
CA VAL A 260 4.93 -1.27 13.14
C VAL A 260 5.71 -1.05 11.85
N LEU A 261 6.64 -0.08 11.81
CA LEU A 261 7.50 0.16 10.65
C LEU A 261 8.27 -1.11 10.24
N GLN A 262 8.87 -1.80 11.18
CA GLN A 262 9.59 -3.05 10.95
C GLN A 262 8.66 -4.13 10.39
N THR A 263 7.48 -4.28 10.98
CA THR A 263 6.47 -5.25 10.51
C THR A 263 6.03 -4.96 9.08
N VAL A 264 5.77 -3.69 8.76
CA VAL A 264 5.41 -3.25 7.40
C VAL A 264 6.53 -3.58 6.42
N GLN A 265 7.79 -3.30 6.77
CA GLN A 265 8.94 -3.61 5.93
C GLN A 265 9.07 -5.12 5.67
N VAL A 266 8.88 -5.96 6.68
CA VAL A 266 8.93 -7.42 6.56
C VAL A 266 7.79 -7.92 5.67
N ILE A 267 6.55 -7.48 5.90
CA ILE A 267 5.40 -7.87 5.09
C ILE A 267 5.59 -7.43 3.64
N THR A 268 5.97 -6.16 3.44
CA THR A 268 6.19 -5.60 2.10
C THR A 268 7.31 -6.32 1.37
N GLY A 269 8.42 -6.61 2.06
CA GLY A 269 9.53 -7.39 1.52
C GLY A 269 9.10 -8.81 1.10
N THR A 270 8.36 -9.50 1.96
CA THR A 270 7.85 -10.86 1.69
C THR A 270 6.89 -10.86 0.50
N LEU A 271 5.95 -9.91 0.45
CA LEU A 271 5.04 -9.76 -0.68
C LEU A 271 5.80 -9.46 -1.98
N THR A 272 6.80 -8.57 -1.92
CA THR A 272 7.63 -8.25 -3.08
C THR A 272 8.35 -9.48 -3.63
N ILE A 273 8.96 -10.30 -2.77
CA ILE A 273 9.62 -11.54 -3.18
C ILE A 273 8.63 -12.53 -3.79
N PHE A 274 7.47 -12.73 -3.13
CA PHE A 274 6.43 -13.63 -3.62
C PHE A 274 5.93 -13.21 -5.01
N LEU A 275 5.58 -11.96 -5.17
CA LEU A 275 5.03 -11.43 -6.42
C LEU A 275 6.11 -11.32 -7.52
N ALA A 276 7.37 -11.02 -7.16
CA ALA A 276 8.49 -11.09 -8.10
C ALA A 276 8.73 -12.51 -8.60
N SER A 277 8.50 -13.54 -7.77
CA SER A 277 8.58 -14.93 -8.21
C SER A 277 7.50 -15.26 -9.24
N MET A 278 6.28 -14.75 -9.08
CA MET A 278 5.20 -14.92 -10.07
C MET A 278 5.53 -14.19 -11.39
N ALA A 279 6.05 -12.97 -11.31
CA ALA A 279 6.51 -12.24 -12.50
C ALA A 279 7.65 -12.98 -13.22
N SER A 280 8.57 -13.57 -12.49
CA SER A 280 9.66 -14.38 -13.04
C SER A 280 9.12 -15.61 -13.78
N MET A 281 8.09 -16.28 -13.26
CA MET A 281 7.44 -17.40 -13.94
C MET A 281 6.80 -16.96 -15.26
N SER A 282 6.13 -15.80 -15.28
CA SER A 282 5.59 -15.21 -16.51
C SER A 282 6.69 -14.91 -17.53
N LEU A 283 7.86 -14.42 -17.09
CA LEU A 283 9.01 -14.18 -17.97
C LEU A 283 9.60 -15.48 -18.53
N ILE A 284 9.59 -16.58 -17.77
CA ILE A 284 10.00 -17.91 -18.27
C ILE A 284 9.06 -18.38 -19.37
N VAL A 285 7.75 -18.21 -19.19
CA VAL A 285 6.77 -18.55 -20.22
C VAL A 285 6.99 -17.70 -21.48
N ALA A 286 7.21 -16.39 -21.32
CA ALA A 286 7.55 -15.51 -22.43
C ALA A 286 8.84 -15.91 -23.15
N PHE A 287 9.89 -16.27 -22.41
CA PHE A 287 11.13 -16.80 -22.95
C PHE A 287 10.89 -18.02 -23.85
N LEU A 288 10.13 -19.01 -23.37
CA LEU A 288 9.80 -20.23 -24.14
C LEU A 288 8.96 -19.90 -25.36
N ALA A 289 7.99 -18.98 -25.25
CA ALA A 289 7.17 -18.54 -26.37
C ALA A 289 7.99 -17.84 -27.46
N ILE A 290 8.89 -16.92 -27.10
CA ILE A 290 9.80 -16.27 -28.04
C ILE A 290 10.71 -17.31 -28.68
N MET A 291 11.31 -18.21 -27.93
CA MET A 291 12.17 -19.24 -28.45
C MET A 291 11.45 -20.13 -29.45
N ALA A 292 10.22 -20.59 -29.15
CA ALA A 292 9.42 -21.43 -30.05
C ALA A 292 9.04 -20.69 -31.34
N THR A 293 8.60 -19.44 -31.24
CA THR A 293 8.23 -18.62 -32.41
C THR A 293 9.43 -18.28 -33.28
N MET A 294 10.60 -18.04 -32.68
CA MET A 294 11.84 -17.82 -33.43
C MET A 294 12.32 -19.09 -34.14
N PHE A 295 12.19 -20.29 -33.55
CA PHE A 295 12.48 -21.54 -34.23
C PHE A 295 11.60 -21.73 -35.46
N THR A 296 10.30 -21.46 -35.34
CA THR A 296 9.37 -21.52 -36.47
C THR A 296 9.74 -20.49 -37.55
N ALA A 297 10.09 -19.25 -37.13
CA ALA A 297 10.53 -18.21 -38.05
C ALA A 297 11.76 -18.60 -38.86
N VAL A 298 12.75 -19.22 -38.19
CA VAL A 298 13.97 -19.73 -38.86
C VAL A 298 13.65 -20.83 -39.83
N THR A 299 12.80 -21.81 -39.46
CA THR A 299 12.44 -22.91 -40.38
C THR A 299 11.70 -22.47 -41.62
N GLU A 300 10.81 -21.50 -41.50
CA GLU A 300 10.08 -20.94 -42.62
C GLU A 300 10.93 -20.08 -43.56
N ARG A 301 12.04 -19.53 -43.07
CA ARG A 301 12.94 -18.64 -43.84
C ARG A 301 14.26 -19.30 -44.23
N ILE A 302 14.39 -20.65 -44.14
CA ILE A 302 15.64 -21.35 -44.47
C ILE A 302 16.16 -20.99 -45.83
N ARG A 303 15.26 -20.96 -46.86
CA ARG A 303 15.62 -20.62 -48.26
C ARG A 303 16.11 -19.16 -48.38
N GLU A 304 15.47 -18.22 -47.71
CA GLU A 304 15.90 -16.80 -47.67
C GLU A 304 17.30 -16.69 -47.02
N ILE A 305 17.55 -17.41 -45.91
CA ILE A 305 18.85 -17.46 -45.25
C ILE A 305 19.93 -18.03 -46.20
N GLY A 306 19.58 -19.07 -46.96
CA GLY A 306 20.47 -19.66 -47.97
C GLY A 306 20.85 -18.67 -49.06
N LEU A 307 19.86 -17.93 -49.57
CA LEU A 307 20.05 -16.91 -50.60
C LEU A 307 20.93 -15.74 -50.07
N LEU A 308 20.66 -15.24 -48.91
CA LEU A 308 21.46 -14.17 -48.26
C LEU A 308 22.93 -14.61 -48.12
N LYS A 309 23.16 -15.82 -47.69
CA LYS A 309 24.53 -16.37 -47.59
C LYS A 309 25.20 -16.58 -48.92
N ALA A 310 24.44 -17.00 -49.95
CA ALA A 310 24.96 -17.10 -51.33
C ALA A 310 25.37 -15.73 -51.88
N LEU A 311 24.68 -14.66 -51.48
CA LEU A 311 24.99 -13.25 -51.78
C LEU A 311 26.14 -12.68 -50.96
N GLY A 312 26.80 -13.49 -50.08
CA GLY A 312 27.99 -13.06 -49.32
C GLY A 312 27.76 -12.62 -47.90
N PHE A 313 26.55 -12.81 -47.31
CA PHE A 313 26.29 -12.55 -45.91
C PHE A 313 27.09 -13.51 -45.01
N LYS A 314 27.77 -12.93 -44.03
CA LYS A 314 28.54 -13.74 -43.05
C LYS A 314 27.60 -14.39 -42.03
N THR A 315 28.02 -15.51 -41.47
CA THR A 315 27.33 -16.21 -40.38
C THR A 315 26.96 -15.26 -39.24
N ARG A 316 27.83 -14.28 -38.93
CA ARG A 316 27.59 -13.27 -37.90
C ARG A 316 26.46 -12.31 -38.27
N ASP A 317 26.30 -11.94 -39.54
CA ASP A 317 25.23 -11.03 -39.97
C ASP A 317 23.87 -11.68 -39.83
N VAL A 318 23.73 -12.94 -40.19
CA VAL A 318 22.51 -13.76 -40.00
C VAL A 318 22.18 -13.88 -38.51
N LEU A 319 23.20 -14.25 -37.68
CA LEU A 319 23.02 -14.33 -36.23
C LEU A 319 22.47 -13.03 -35.65
N LEU A 320 23.11 -11.89 -36.00
CA LEU A 320 22.74 -10.59 -35.48
C LEU A 320 21.33 -10.16 -35.93
N THR A 321 20.91 -10.50 -37.16
CA THR A 321 19.56 -10.18 -37.64
C THR A 321 18.48 -10.86 -36.79
N PHE A 322 18.59 -12.17 -36.56
CA PHE A 322 17.62 -12.90 -35.73
C PHE A 322 17.70 -12.51 -34.25
N LEU A 323 18.89 -12.22 -33.74
CA LEU A 323 19.06 -11.75 -32.36
C LEU A 323 18.44 -10.37 -32.16
N THR A 324 18.58 -9.47 -33.15
CA THR A 324 17.95 -8.15 -33.13
C THR A 324 16.42 -8.26 -33.22
N GLU A 325 15.88 -9.20 -34.00
CA GLU A 325 14.44 -9.48 -34.05
C GLU A 325 13.88 -9.88 -32.70
N ALA A 326 14.57 -10.81 -31.99
CA ALA A 326 14.19 -11.22 -30.65
C ALA A 326 14.35 -10.09 -29.60
N ALA A 327 15.41 -9.29 -29.72
CA ALA A 327 15.65 -8.12 -28.87
C ALA A 327 14.54 -7.04 -29.04
N LEU A 328 14.10 -6.81 -30.28
CA LEU A 328 13.00 -5.89 -30.57
C LEU A 328 11.67 -6.36 -29.98
N ILE A 329 11.38 -7.68 -30.03
CA ILE A 329 10.20 -8.26 -29.38
C ILE A 329 10.25 -8.00 -27.89
N GLY A 330 11.39 -8.25 -27.23
CA GLY A 330 11.62 -8.00 -25.82
C GLY A 330 11.48 -6.53 -25.45
N LEU A 331 12.04 -5.62 -26.26
CA LEU A 331 11.97 -4.18 -26.05
C LEU A 331 10.55 -3.64 -26.17
N ILE A 332 9.85 -3.98 -27.26
CA ILE A 332 8.49 -3.53 -27.51
C ILE A 332 7.53 -4.10 -26.46
N GLY A 333 7.65 -5.41 -26.18
CA GLY A 333 6.86 -6.07 -25.14
C GLY A 333 7.13 -5.49 -23.75
N GLY A 334 8.39 -5.15 -23.45
CA GLY A 334 8.80 -4.51 -22.21
C GLY A 334 8.21 -3.11 -22.04
N VAL A 335 8.25 -2.28 -23.08
CA VAL A 335 7.68 -0.92 -23.06
C VAL A 335 6.16 -0.97 -22.88
N ILE A 336 5.47 -1.77 -23.69
CA ILE A 336 4.01 -1.91 -23.60
C ILE A 336 3.62 -2.50 -22.24
N GLY A 337 4.36 -3.50 -21.77
CA GLY A 337 4.15 -4.14 -20.47
C GLY A 337 4.34 -3.17 -19.32
N ALA A 338 5.42 -2.38 -19.33
CA ALA A 338 5.67 -1.39 -18.29
C ALA A 338 4.54 -0.34 -18.22
N ILE A 339 4.07 0.16 -19.37
CA ILE A 339 2.95 1.11 -19.43
C ILE A 339 1.65 0.45 -18.94
N ALA A 340 1.35 -0.77 -19.41
CA ALA A 340 0.16 -1.50 -18.98
C ALA A 340 0.17 -1.80 -17.48
N GLY A 341 1.35 -2.13 -16.92
CA GLY A 341 1.55 -2.33 -15.50
C GLY A 341 1.35 -1.06 -14.69
N ALA A 342 1.83 0.09 -15.17
CA ALA A 342 1.62 1.39 -14.54
C ALA A 342 0.12 1.75 -14.50
N VAL A 343 -0.58 1.58 -15.60
CA VAL A 343 -2.04 1.80 -15.68
C VAL A 343 -2.77 0.84 -14.74
N GLY A 344 -2.39 -0.44 -14.73
CA GLY A 344 -2.96 -1.44 -13.84
C GLY A 344 -2.77 -1.10 -12.36
N ALA A 345 -1.59 -0.60 -11.96
CA ALA A 345 -1.33 -0.14 -10.62
C ALA A 345 -2.28 1.00 -10.20
N TYR A 346 -2.51 1.96 -11.08
CA TYR A 346 -3.44 3.07 -10.83
C TYR A 346 -4.89 2.59 -10.67
N ILE A 347 -5.34 1.67 -11.53
CA ILE A 347 -6.70 1.11 -11.45
C ILE A 347 -6.89 0.36 -10.12
N LEU A 348 -5.89 -0.40 -9.68
CA LEU A 348 -5.93 -1.14 -8.42
C LEU A 348 -5.89 -0.22 -7.19
N ALA A 349 -5.29 0.97 -7.31
CA ALA A 349 -5.16 1.92 -6.21
C ALA A 349 -6.40 2.78 -5.99
N GLN A 350 -7.26 2.94 -7.00
CA GLN A 350 -8.48 3.75 -6.85
C GLN A 350 -9.40 3.12 -5.78
N PRO A 351 -9.86 3.92 -4.79
CA PRO A 351 -10.95 3.49 -3.94
C PRO A 351 -12.15 3.22 -4.83
N SER A 352 -12.72 2.02 -4.75
CA SER A 352 -13.92 1.70 -5.52
C SER A 352 -15.00 2.71 -5.15
N PRO A 353 -15.55 3.49 -6.10
CA PRO A 353 -16.76 4.21 -5.84
C PRO A 353 -17.80 3.18 -5.43
N THR A 354 -18.38 3.39 -4.26
CA THR A 354 -19.43 2.62 -3.62
C THR A 354 -20.28 1.78 -4.58
N GLY A 355 -20.31 0.51 -4.31
CA GLY A 355 -21.28 -0.52 -4.61
C GLY A 355 -22.13 -0.33 -5.86
N GLU A 356 -22.01 -1.26 -6.71
CA GLU A 356 -22.95 -1.85 -7.65
C GLU A 356 -22.32 -2.07 -9.03
N GLY A 357 -21.93 -3.29 -9.27
CA GLY A 357 -21.86 -3.86 -10.61
C GLY A 357 -20.48 -4.09 -11.24
N ALA A 358 -19.48 -3.22 -11.07
CA ALA A 358 -18.13 -3.44 -11.67
C ALA A 358 -17.04 -3.78 -10.64
N SER A 359 -17.34 -3.65 -9.37
CA SER A 359 -16.36 -3.74 -8.27
C SER A 359 -16.22 -5.13 -7.65
N GLU A 360 -17.15 -6.06 -7.88
CA GLU A 360 -17.08 -7.39 -7.24
C GLU A 360 -15.85 -8.18 -7.66
N GLY A 361 -15.43 -8.07 -8.91
CA GLY A 361 -14.21 -8.74 -9.39
C GLY A 361 -12.93 -8.12 -8.83
N ILE A 362 -12.86 -6.80 -8.75
CA ILE A 362 -11.67 -6.08 -8.27
C ILE A 362 -11.61 -6.10 -6.74
N SER A 363 -12.74 -5.96 -6.07
CA SER A 363 -12.84 -6.07 -4.61
C SER A 363 -12.53 -7.48 -4.12
N SER A 364 -12.94 -8.52 -4.84
CA SER A 364 -12.59 -9.91 -4.51
C SER A 364 -11.10 -10.19 -4.68
N ILE A 365 -10.47 -9.66 -5.73
CA ILE A 365 -9.01 -9.77 -5.94
C ILE A 365 -8.27 -9.01 -4.83
N ARG A 366 -8.74 -7.81 -4.47
CA ARG A 366 -8.18 -6.99 -3.40
C ARG A 366 -8.35 -7.66 -2.03
N GLY A 367 -9.51 -8.32 -1.80
CA GLY A 367 -9.79 -9.12 -0.61
C GLY A 367 -8.90 -10.36 -0.50
N GLN A 368 -8.72 -11.09 -1.60
CA GLN A 368 -7.83 -12.25 -1.65
C GLN A 368 -6.35 -11.91 -1.43
N MET A 369 -5.93 -10.71 -1.83
CA MET A 369 -4.57 -10.22 -1.59
C MET A 369 -4.35 -9.67 -0.17
N GLY A 370 -5.36 -9.70 0.71
CA GLY A 370 -5.26 -9.24 2.09
C GLY A 370 -5.24 -7.71 2.26
N PHE A 371 -5.44 -6.96 1.18
CA PHE A 371 -5.42 -5.49 1.21
C PHE A 371 -6.74 -4.85 1.67
N SER A 372 -7.81 -5.64 1.82
CA SER A 372 -9.12 -5.12 2.26
C SER A 372 -9.16 -4.69 3.72
N ALA A 373 -8.26 -5.25 4.56
CA ALA A 373 -8.22 -4.94 5.98
C ALA A 373 -7.56 -3.59 6.28
N LEU A 374 -6.79 -3.05 5.33
CA LEU A 374 -6.14 -1.76 5.44
C LEU A 374 -6.86 -0.80 4.49
N ASN A 375 -7.81 -0.04 5.00
CA ASN A 375 -8.48 1.03 4.24
C ASN A 375 -7.52 2.23 4.05
N ILE A 376 -6.29 1.94 3.62
CA ILE A 376 -5.25 2.92 3.38
C ILE A 376 -5.37 3.37 1.92
N ALA A 377 -5.76 4.60 1.72
CA ALA A 377 -5.62 5.24 0.42
C ALA A 377 -4.12 5.37 0.12
N TYR A 378 -3.66 4.74 -0.95
CA TYR A 378 -2.28 4.84 -1.39
C TYR A 378 -2.22 5.26 -2.86
N THR A 379 -1.15 5.94 -3.21
CA THR A 379 -0.81 6.24 -4.60
C THR A 379 0.31 5.31 -5.06
N PRO A 380 0.15 4.57 -6.17
CA PRO A 380 1.21 3.70 -6.65
C PRO A 380 2.44 4.53 -7.03
N LYS A 381 3.61 4.09 -6.57
CA LYS A 381 4.86 4.79 -6.83
C LYS A 381 5.50 4.29 -8.12
N ILE A 382 5.25 5.00 -9.21
CA ILE A 382 5.83 4.70 -10.51
C ILE A 382 7.09 5.56 -10.68
N THR A 383 8.25 4.92 -10.53
CA THR A 383 9.54 5.60 -10.73
C THR A 383 10.10 5.30 -12.12
N PRO A 384 10.84 6.23 -12.74
CA PRO A 384 11.53 5.96 -14.01
C PRO A 384 12.48 4.76 -13.91
N GLU A 385 13.09 4.55 -12.76
CA GLU A 385 13.98 3.41 -12.49
C GLU A 385 13.22 2.08 -12.58
N LEU A 386 12.01 2.01 -12.00
CA LEU A 386 11.15 0.82 -12.08
C LEU A 386 10.75 0.51 -13.53
N MET A 387 10.41 1.52 -14.32
CA MET A 387 10.08 1.36 -15.72
C MET A 387 11.28 0.85 -16.52
N LEU A 388 12.45 1.46 -16.32
CA LEU A 388 13.67 1.07 -17.02
C LEU A 388 14.13 -0.34 -16.63
N THR A 389 14.02 -0.74 -15.37
CA THR A 389 14.36 -2.11 -14.93
C THR A 389 13.43 -3.13 -15.56
N ALA A 390 12.12 -2.87 -15.62
CA ALA A 390 11.15 -3.75 -16.28
C ALA A 390 11.47 -3.93 -17.76
N ILE A 391 11.73 -2.84 -18.48
CA ILE A 391 12.10 -2.85 -19.90
C ILE A 391 13.44 -3.56 -20.09
N GLY A 392 14.43 -3.31 -19.22
CA GLY A 392 15.73 -3.96 -19.27
C GLY A 392 15.66 -5.46 -19.08
N ILE A 393 14.89 -5.95 -18.11
CA ILE A 393 14.65 -7.36 -17.89
C ILE A 393 13.98 -8.00 -19.12
N ALA A 394 12.94 -7.36 -19.65
CA ALA A 394 12.24 -7.83 -20.85
C ALA A 394 13.17 -7.92 -22.06
N PHE A 395 14.00 -6.91 -22.28
CA PHE A 395 15.01 -6.90 -23.33
C PHE A 395 16.01 -8.05 -23.19
N ILE A 396 16.55 -8.27 -21.98
CA ILE A 396 17.50 -9.37 -21.69
C ILE A 396 16.83 -10.72 -21.97
N VAL A 397 15.60 -10.93 -21.52
CA VAL A 397 14.83 -12.16 -21.76
C VAL A 397 14.63 -12.38 -23.25
N GLY A 398 14.27 -11.34 -24.01
CA GLY A 398 14.13 -11.40 -25.46
C GLY A 398 15.42 -11.82 -26.15
N VAL A 399 16.53 -11.19 -25.81
CA VAL A 399 17.87 -11.53 -26.34
C VAL A 399 18.22 -12.99 -26.03
N LEU A 400 18.09 -13.41 -24.76
CA LEU A 400 18.43 -14.76 -24.32
C LEU A 400 17.58 -15.82 -25.05
N ALA A 401 16.28 -15.57 -25.22
CA ALA A 401 15.36 -16.46 -25.93
C ALA A 401 15.73 -16.60 -27.42
N GLY A 402 16.27 -15.54 -28.03
CA GLY A 402 16.70 -15.52 -29.43
C GLY A 402 18.04 -16.20 -29.70
N ILE A 403 18.93 -16.42 -28.70
CA ILE A 403 20.29 -16.91 -28.92
C ILE A 403 20.30 -18.27 -29.63
N ILE A 404 19.57 -19.25 -29.11
CA ILE A 404 19.60 -20.64 -29.64
C ILE A 404 19.03 -20.69 -31.07
N PRO A 405 17.83 -20.13 -31.37
CA PRO A 405 17.33 -20.13 -32.74
C PRO A 405 18.20 -19.34 -33.72
N ALA A 406 18.71 -18.18 -33.31
CA ALA A 406 19.59 -17.37 -34.15
C ALA A 406 20.91 -18.09 -34.49
N TRP A 407 21.49 -18.75 -33.50
CA TRP A 407 22.71 -19.56 -33.73
C TRP A 407 22.44 -20.72 -34.68
N ARG A 408 21.30 -21.40 -34.57
CA ARG A 408 20.91 -22.48 -35.47
C ARG A 408 20.68 -21.95 -36.90
N ALA A 409 20.01 -20.80 -37.06
CA ALA A 409 19.85 -20.12 -38.35
C ALA A 409 21.19 -19.78 -39.00
N ALA A 410 22.14 -19.30 -38.20
CA ALA A 410 23.46 -18.89 -38.63
C ALA A 410 24.35 -20.07 -39.08
N LYS A 411 24.08 -21.29 -38.67
CA LYS A 411 24.84 -22.52 -39.07
C LYS A 411 24.45 -23.10 -40.40
N TYR A 412 23.27 -22.81 -40.98
CA TYR A 412 22.89 -23.36 -42.27
C TYR A 412 23.87 -22.96 -43.37
N THR A 413 24.29 -23.91 -44.18
CA THR A 413 25.08 -23.66 -45.38
C THR A 413 24.19 -23.27 -46.56
N PRO A 414 24.64 -22.46 -47.53
CA PRO A 414 23.83 -22.11 -48.71
C PRO A 414 23.26 -23.33 -49.45
N VAL A 415 24.08 -24.38 -49.57
CA VAL A 415 23.72 -25.63 -50.25
C VAL A 415 22.61 -26.40 -49.51
N GLU A 416 22.74 -26.54 -48.18
CA GLU A 416 21.72 -27.21 -47.35
C GLU A 416 20.42 -26.42 -47.29
N ALA A 417 20.50 -25.08 -47.28
CA ALA A 417 19.33 -24.21 -47.21
C ALA A 417 18.54 -24.16 -48.51
N LEU A 418 19.20 -24.25 -49.65
CA LEU A 418 18.56 -24.24 -50.97
C LEU A 418 18.08 -25.63 -51.44
N ARG A 419 18.59 -26.71 -50.86
CA ARG A 419 18.25 -28.12 -51.21
C ARG A 419 17.01 -28.64 -50.47
N ARG A 420 16.63 -28.01 -49.36
CA ARG A 420 15.38 -28.35 -48.65
C ARG A 420 14.17 -27.87 -49.43
N GLU A 421 13.36 -28.81 -49.92
CA GLU A 421 12.02 -28.59 -50.40
C GLU A 421 11.06 -28.27 -49.26
#